data_14913ff3fca20edccfa357e85564f04e
#
_entry.id   14913ff3fca20edccfa357e85564f04e
#
_cell.length_a   1.000
_cell.length_b   1.000
_cell.length_c   1.000
_cell.angle_alpha   90.00
_cell.angle_beta   90.00
_cell.angle_gamma   90.00
#
_symmetry.space_group_name_H-M   'P 1'
#
loop_
_entity.id
_entity.type
_entity.pdbx_description
1 polymer ?
#
loop_
_entity_poly.entity_id
_entity_poly.type
_entity_poly.pdbx_seq_one_letter_code
_entity_poly.pdbx_strand_id
1 'polypeptide(L)'
;LADLILLRAECRANLGLATAVDDLDRIRERAELSGYTGPTDKESLKQEIFNERRRELFGEGQFYFDIVRNGYYKKYLRGNFLNLTEQDIKNGAFYAPVGIEAFEKNTLMTQNTYWQWQK
;
A
#
# COMPACT_ATOMS: atom_id res chain seq x y z
N LEU A 1 4.52 12.98 10.26
CA LEU A 1 3.26 12.95 11.04
C LEU A 1 2.05 12.66 10.15
N ALA A 2 1.94 13.26 8.96
CA ALA A 2 0.83 13.05 8.03
C ALA A 2 0.67 11.56 7.65
N ASP A 3 1.77 10.86 7.36
CA ASP A 3 1.78 9.44 7.09
C ASP A 3 1.08 8.64 8.21
N LEU A 4 1.44 8.88 9.47
CA LEU A 4 0.82 8.18 10.62
C LEU A 4 -0.67 8.49 10.78
N ILE A 5 -1.08 9.74 10.55
CA ILE A 5 -2.50 10.12 10.62
C ILE A 5 -3.29 9.40 9.52
N LEU A 6 -2.78 9.38 8.30
CA LEU A 6 -3.45 8.71 7.17
C LEU A 6 -3.42 7.18 7.28
N LEU A 7 -2.38 6.57 7.86
CA LEU A 7 -2.39 5.15 8.22
C LEU A 7 -3.45 4.84 9.28
N ARG A 8 -3.60 5.71 10.29
CA ARG A 8 -4.67 5.57 11.28
C ARG A 8 -6.05 5.71 10.65
N ALA A 9 -6.23 6.67 9.73
CA ALA A 9 -7.46 6.81 8.95
C ALA A 9 -7.80 5.51 8.20
N GLU A 10 -6.81 4.90 7.56
CA GLU A 10 -6.98 3.64 6.84
C GLU A 10 -7.38 2.48 7.79
N CYS A 11 -6.73 2.36 8.94
CA CYS A 11 -7.10 1.38 9.94
C CYS A 11 -8.55 1.58 10.42
N ARG A 12 -8.94 2.83 10.69
CA ARG A 12 -10.30 3.18 11.10
C ARG A 12 -11.34 2.87 10.03
N ALA A 13 -11.04 3.18 8.76
CA ALA A 13 -11.89 2.83 7.62
C ALA A 13 -12.06 1.31 7.48
N ASN A 14 -10.98 0.55 7.65
CA ASN A 14 -11.03 -0.92 7.64
C ASN A 14 -11.89 -1.50 8.76
N LEU A 15 -11.95 -0.84 9.91
CA LEU A 15 -12.76 -1.20 11.07
C LEU A 15 -14.20 -0.63 11.00
N GLY A 16 -14.53 0.15 9.98
CA GLY A 16 -15.85 0.77 9.83
C GLY A 16 -16.11 1.91 10.83
N LEU A 17 -15.05 2.55 11.34
CA LEU A 17 -15.18 3.64 12.31
C LEU A 17 -15.38 4.98 11.60
N ALA A 18 -16.43 5.73 11.99
CA ALA A 18 -16.73 7.05 11.43
C ALA A 18 -15.57 8.07 11.59
N THR A 19 -14.77 7.91 12.64
CA THR A 19 -13.59 8.76 12.91
C THR A 19 -12.47 8.65 11.87
N ALA A 20 -12.61 7.78 10.87
CA ALA A 20 -11.71 7.75 9.71
C ALA A 20 -11.77 9.06 8.91
N VAL A 21 -12.95 9.67 8.81
CA VAL A 21 -13.16 10.97 8.12
C VAL A 21 -12.46 12.09 8.88
N ASP A 22 -12.49 12.09 10.20
CA ASP A 22 -11.85 13.13 11.03
C ASP A 22 -10.33 13.20 10.77
N ASP A 23 -9.69 12.03 10.62
CA ASP A 23 -8.26 11.96 10.31
C ASP A 23 -7.95 12.44 8.90
N LEU A 24 -8.78 12.08 7.92
CA LEU A 24 -8.67 12.55 6.54
C LEU A 24 -8.82 14.07 6.49
N ASP A 25 -9.86 14.60 7.13
CA ASP A 25 -10.16 16.03 7.15
C ASP A 25 -9.04 16.84 7.82
N ARG A 26 -8.43 16.33 8.87
CA ARG A 26 -7.30 16.97 9.53
C ARG A 26 -6.12 17.23 8.57
N ILE A 27 -5.87 16.31 7.63
CA ILE A 27 -4.82 16.50 6.62
C ILE A 27 -5.27 17.52 5.57
N ARG A 28 -6.53 17.45 5.13
CA ARG A 28 -7.12 18.36 4.13
C ARG A 28 -7.19 19.79 4.64
N GLU A 29 -7.62 20.01 5.87
CA GLU A 29 -7.67 21.33 6.52
C GLU A 29 -6.29 21.98 6.59
N ARG A 30 -5.25 21.22 6.91
CA ARG A 30 -3.88 21.74 6.90
C ARG A 30 -3.44 22.22 5.52
N ALA A 31 -3.94 21.61 4.47
CA ALA A 31 -3.71 21.98 3.08
C ALA A 31 -4.72 23.04 2.57
N GLU A 32 -5.50 23.64 3.48
CA GLU A 32 -6.55 24.64 3.16
C GLU A 32 -7.63 24.07 2.22
N LEU A 33 -7.86 22.77 2.25
CA LEU A 33 -8.89 22.11 1.47
C LEU A 33 -10.16 21.90 2.31
N SER A 34 -11.30 21.87 1.62
CA SER A 34 -12.57 21.50 2.26
C SER A 34 -12.52 20.08 2.79
N GLY A 35 -13.28 19.81 3.86
CA GLY A 35 -13.48 18.47 4.39
C GLY A 35 -14.04 17.50 3.34
N TYR A 36 -13.90 16.21 3.61
CA TYR A 36 -14.41 15.17 2.73
C TYR A 36 -15.94 15.10 2.76
N THR A 37 -16.57 15.16 1.59
CA THR A 37 -18.03 15.13 1.43
C THR A 37 -18.52 13.92 0.63
N GLY A 38 -17.63 12.99 0.30
CA GLY A 38 -17.96 11.80 -0.48
C GLY A 38 -18.58 10.67 0.36
N PRO A 39 -18.83 9.51 -0.27
CA PRO A 39 -19.37 8.34 0.42
C PRO A 39 -18.48 7.85 1.57
N THR A 40 -19.11 7.45 2.67
CA THR A 40 -18.40 7.02 3.89
C THR A 40 -18.39 5.50 4.08
N ASP A 41 -18.80 4.74 3.06
CA ASP A 41 -18.58 3.30 3.06
C ASP A 41 -17.08 2.95 3.03
N LYS A 42 -16.77 1.76 3.50
CA LYS A 42 -15.39 1.29 3.67
C LYS A 42 -14.54 1.45 2.42
N GLU A 43 -15.02 1.02 1.26
CA GLU A 43 -14.22 1.01 0.05
C GLU A 43 -14.00 2.44 -0.50
N SER A 44 -15.01 3.28 -0.44
CA SER A 44 -14.91 4.70 -0.84
C SER A 44 -13.94 5.46 0.07
N LEU A 45 -14.02 5.28 1.39
CA LEU A 45 -13.09 5.90 2.34
C LEU A 45 -11.65 5.40 2.13
N LYS A 46 -11.44 4.11 1.96
CA LYS A 46 -10.12 3.55 1.67
C LYS A 46 -9.52 4.15 0.40
N GLN A 47 -10.32 4.25 -0.65
CA GLN A 47 -9.85 4.83 -1.92
C GLN A 47 -9.50 6.31 -1.75
N GLU A 48 -10.30 7.10 -1.01
CA GLU A 48 -9.97 8.51 -0.80
C GLU A 48 -8.78 8.70 0.12
N ILE A 49 -8.64 7.92 1.18
CA ILE A 49 -7.45 7.93 2.04
C ILE A 49 -6.19 7.57 1.22
N PHE A 50 -6.28 6.57 0.35
CA PHE A 50 -5.20 6.24 -0.58
C PHE A 50 -4.85 7.42 -1.51
N ASN A 51 -5.85 8.11 -2.05
CA ASN A 51 -5.65 9.30 -2.89
C ASN A 51 -4.98 10.44 -2.10
N GLU A 52 -5.41 10.66 -0.84
CA GLU A 52 -4.81 11.68 0.02
C GLU A 52 -3.37 11.34 0.38
N ARG A 53 -3.07 10.08 0.71
CA ARG A 53 -1.70 9.62 0.92
C ARG A 53 -0.81 9.87 -0.30
N ARG A 54 -1.34 9.59 -1.48
CA ARG A 54 -0.63 9.79 -2.76
C ARG A 54 -0.31 11.27 -3.01
N ARG A 55 -1.21 12.19 -2.64
CA ARG A 55 -0.99 13.65 -2.73
C ARG A 55 0.02 14.13 -1.69
N GLU A 56 -0.21 13.77 -0.45
CA GLU A 56 0.55 14.23 0.71
C GLU A 56 1.99 13.70 0.74
N LEU A 57 2.19 12.43 0.36
CA LEU A 57 3.48 11.73 0.42
C LEU A 57 4.13 11.62 -0.97
N PHE A 58 3.80 12.52 -1.88
CA PHE A 58 4.37 12.53 -3.23
C PHE A 58 5.89 12.61 -3.17
N GLY A 59 6.57 11.67 -3.85
CA GLY A 59 8.04 11.61 -3.88
C GLY A 59 8.71 10.97 -2.66
N GLU A 60 7.95 10.54 -1.63
CA GLU A 60 8.50 9.91 -0.42
C GLU A 60 8.66 8.38 -0.52
N GLY A 61 8.41 7.78 -1.70
CA GLY A 61 8.59 6.35 -1.94
C GLY A 61 7.48 5.44 -1.37
N GLN A 62 6.42 5.99 -0.79
CA GLN A 62 5.34 5.22 -0.16
C GLN A 62 4.34 4.62 -1.15
N PHE A 63 4.24 5.18 -2.34
CA PHE A 63 3.18 4.85 -3.30
C PHE A 63 3.13 3.36 -3.69
N TYR A 64 4.28 2.74 -3.95
CA TYR A 64 4.35 1.32 -4.28
C TYR A 64 3.84 0.44 -3.13
N PHE A 65 4.27 0.71 -1.92
CA PHE A 65 3.85 -0.05 -0.74
C PHE A 65 2.35 0.09 -0.47
N ASP A 66 1.81 1.29 -0.65
CA ASP A 66 0.37 1.54 -0.51
C ASP A 66 -0.44 0.80 -1.58
N ILE A 67 0.04 0.74 -2.83
CA ILE A 67 -0.58 -0.04 -3.92
C ILE A 67 -0.63 -1.52 -3.57
N VAL A 68 0.50 -2.10 -3.17
CA VAL A 68 0.61 -3.53 -2.87
C VAL A 68 -0.24 -3.89 -1.67
N ARG A 69 -0.14 -3.12 -0.59
CA ARG A 69 -0.85 -3.34 0.67
C ARG A 69 -2.37 -3.29 0.52
N ASN A 70 -2.87 -2.39 -0.34
CA ASN A 70 -4.31 -2.24 -0.61
C ASN A 70 -4.82 -3.12 -1.76
N GLY A 71 -3.96 -3.88 -2.44
CA GLY A 71 -4.35 -4.72 -3.58
C GLY A 71 -4.68 -3.94 -4.85
N TYR A 72 -4.22 -2.69 -4.96
CA TYR A 72 -4.53 -1.81 -6.09
C TYR A 72 -3.58 -1.97 -7.29
N TYR A 73 -2.77 -3.02 -7.33
CA TYR A 73 -1.72 -3.21 -8.33
C TYR A 73 -2.25 -3.25 -9.77
N LYS A 74 -3.38 -3.91 -10.03
CA LYS A 74 -4.01 -3.92 -11.38
C LYS A 74 -4.45 -2.54 -11.85
N LYS A 75 -4.81 -1.66 -10.93
CA LYS A 75 -5.29 -0.30 -11.23
C LYS A 75 -4.13 0.67 -11.50
N TYR A 76 -3.04 0.57 -10.75
CA TYR A 76 -1.99 1.58 -10.72
C TYR A 76 -0.64 1.12 -11.29
N LEU A 77 -0.31 -0.16 -11.23
CA LEU A 77 0.92 -0.69 -11.84
C LEU A 77 0.70 -1.04 -13.31
N ARG A 78 1.79 -1.11 -14.07
CA ARG A 78 1.77 -1.39 -15.51
C ARG A 78 2.81 -2.46 -15.86
N GLY A 79 2.83 -2.88 -17.14
CA GLY A 79 3.78 -3.86 -17.61
C GLY A 79 3.54 -5.25 -17.03
N ASN A 80 4.61 -5.92 -16.67
CA ASN A 80 4.56 -7.31 -16.20
C ASN A 80 3.72 -7.53 -14.94
N PHE A 81 3.48 -6.49 -14.13
CA PHE A 81 2.60 -6.60 -12.95
C PHE A 81 1.16 -6.98 -13.30
N LEU A 82 0.70 -6.65 -14.50
CA LEU A 82 -0.66 -7.01 -14.96
C LEU A 82 -0.82 -8.50 -15.23
N ASN A 83 0.27 -9.22 -15.45
CA ASN A 83 0.29 -10.64 -15.77
C ASN A 83 0.42 -11.52 -14.53
N LEU A 84 0.61 -10.94 -13.34
CA LEU A 84 0.70 -11.69 -12.11
C LEU A 84 -0.62 -12.37 -11.77
N THR A 85 -0.55 -13.65 -11.50
CA THR A 85 -1.66 -14.45 -11.00
C THR A 85 -1.83 -14.30 -9.49
N GLU A 86 -2.98 -14.67 -8.96
CA GLU A 86 -3.18 -14.75 -7.50
C GLU A 86 -2.16 -15.67 -6.82
N GLN A 87 -1.74 -16.74 -7.50
CA GLN A 87 -0.72 -17.65 -6.98
C GLN A 87 0.66 -17.00 -6.94
N ASP A 88 1.03 -16.21 -7.96
CA ASP A 88 2.29 -15.45 -7.97
C ASP A 88 2.35 -14.48 -6.79
N ILE A 89 1.25 -13.79 -6.51
CA ILE A 89 1.14 -12.86 -5.39
C ILE A 89 1.30 -13.59 -4.05
N LYS A 90 0.62 -14.73 -3.86
CA LYS A 90 0.76 -15.57 -2.67
C LYS A 90 2.18 -16.12 -2.51
N ASN A 91 2.84 -16.40 -3.62
CA ASN A 91 4.24 -16.84 -3.65
C ASN A 91 5.25 -15.70 -3.40
N GLY A 92 4.79 -14.46 -3.27
CA GLY A 92 5.59 -13.31 -2.90
C GLY A 92 6.19 -12.52 -4.06
N ALA A 93 5.50 -12.46 -5.20
CA ALA A 93 5.93 -11.70 -6.39
C ALA A 93 6.23 -10.23 -6.11
N PHE A 94 5.57 -9.62 -5.13
CA PHE A 94 5.78 -8.21 -4.75
C PHE A 94 6.95 -7.97 -3.80
N TYR A 95 7.55 -9.03 -3.25
CA TYR A 95 8.72 -8.91 -2.39
C TYR A 95 10.00 -8.97 -3.23
N ALA A 96 11.00 -8.17 -2.89
CA ALA A 96 12.29 -8.25 -3.54
C ALA A 96 12.95 -9.63 -3.27
N PRO A 97 13.64 -10.22 -4.26
CA PRO A 97 14.41 -11.44 -4.03
C PRO A 97 15.58 -11.16 -3.09
N VAL A 98 15.96 -12.14 -2.29
CA VAL A 98 17.18 -12.09 -1.49
C VAL A 98 18.38 -12.29 -2.43
N GLY A 99 19.40 -11.42 -2.32
CA GLY A 99 20.61 -11.52 -3.13
C GLY A 99 21.36 -12.84 -2.90
N ILE A 100 22.00 -13.34 -3.94
CA ILE A 100 22.67 -14.66 -3.91
C ILE A 100 23.75 -14.74 -2.81
N GLU A 101 24.44 -13.65 -2.56
CA GLU A 101 25.53 -13.56 -1.57
C GLU A 101 25.05 -13.84 -0.14
N ALA A 102 23.77 -13.59 0.14
CA ALA A 102 23.19 -13.87 1.45
C ALA A 102 23.12 -15.38 1.75
N PHE A 103 22.95 -16.21 0.71
CA PHE A 103 22.87 -17.67 0.84
C PHE A 103 24.23 -18.31 1.05
N GLU A 104 25.32 -17.71 0.56
CA GLU A 104 26.69 -18.24 0.70
C GLU A 104 27.11 -18.34 2.17
N LYS A 105 26.64 -17.42 3.01
CA LYS A 105 26.99 -17.35 4.43
C LYS A 105 25.91 -17.88 5.38
N ASN A 106 24.75 -18.20 4.85
CA ASN A 106 23.62 -18.72 5.65
C ASN A 106 22.87 -19.79 4.90
N THR A 107 23.26 -21.05 5.13
CA THR A 107 22.69 -22.22 4.46
C THR A 107 21.24 -22.53 4.88
N LEU A 108 20.76 -21.94 5.97
CA LEU A 108 19.37 -22.10 6.44
C LEU A 108 18.42 -21.10 5.80
N MET A 109 18.95 -20.09 5.09
CA MET A 109 18.15 -19.10 4.41
C MET A 109 17.47 -19.71 3.16
N THR A 110 16.19 -19.42 2.98
CA THR A 110 15.43 -19.83 1.80
C THR A 110 14.94 -18.61 1.02
N GLN A 111 14.94 -18.73 -0.30
CA GLN A 111 14.34 -17.73 -1.16
C GLN A 111 12.81 -17.82 -1.09
N ASN A 112 12.17 -16.69 -1.27
CA ASN A 112 10.72 -16.63 -1.44
C ASN A 112 10.31 -17.46 -2.69
N THR A 113 9.16 -18.11 -2.61
CA THR A 113 8.73 -19.13 -3.58
C THR A 113 8.65 -18.60 -5.01
N TYR A 114 8.23 -17.38 -5.21
CA TYR A 114 8.15 -16.76 -6.53
C TYR A 114 9.53 -16.60 -7.20
N TRP A 115 10.58 -16.34 -6.40
CA TRP A 115 11.93 -16.06 -6.87
C TRP A 115 12.90 -17.27 -6.80
N GLN A 116 12.38 -18.48 -6.53
CA GLN A 116 13.24 -19.67 -6.39
C GLN A 116 14.08 -20.01 -7.63
N TRP A 117 13.62 -19.61 -8.82
CA TRP A 117 14.34 -19.78 -10.08
C TRP A 117 15.59 -18.89 -10.22
N GLN A 118 15.78 -17.95 -9.31
CA GLN A 118 16.95 -17.02 -9.31
C GLN A 118 18.09 -17.48 -8.38
N LYS A 119 18.05 -18.72 -7.90
CA LYS A 119 19.16 -19.29 -7.11
C LYS A 119 20.37 -19.59 -7.97
#